data_84766ca8dcf70b2a30dff77e87939447
#
_entry.id   84766ca8dcf70b2a30dff77e87939447
#
_cell.length_a   1.000
_cell.length_b   1.000
_cell.length_c   1.000
_cell.angle_alpha   90.00
_cell.angle_beta   90.00
_cell.angle_gamma   90.00
#
_symmetry.space_group_name_H-M   'P 1'
#
loop_
_entity.id
_entity.type
_entity.pdbx_description
1 polymer ?
#
loop_
_entity_poly.entity_id
_entity_poly.type
_entity_poly.pdbx_seq_one_letter_code
_entity_poly.pdbx_strand_id
1 'polypeptide(L)'
;MDGRAVVEPVETRWSSPSRPPRLAYVRLPTAADLRGRIPDMNDGIIATAGVIEGFIAAGAGTDALLAASIAATIAGAGSLGGVKYGEAAAERDAELTVIAEEQRDIATSPEAEVRELAVYFEEQGVTPDVAAEVARQISAHDALAAQLETEHGIRERTPASAPFVAAFGGAAAFLLGGALPIAIVLLTPPDLRAIATVAAVLISLTLTAIVTAQLGRSSVVRTVIRSIVVGALVLLLSVIAGSFLPDPDGGSVGAVAWGHEQ
;
A
#
# COMPACT_ATOMS: atom_id res chain seq x y z
N MET A 1 -4.47 32.32 48.50
CA MET A 1 -3.07 32.01 48.12
C MET A 1 -3.09 30.64 47.52
N ASP A 2 -3.24 30.61 46.21
CA ASP A 2 -3.54 29.41 45.44
C ASP A 2 -2.25 29.02 44.71
N GLY A 3 -1.52 28.08 45.29
CA GLY A 3 -0.25 27.59 44.76
C GLY A 3 -0.47 26.41 43.85
N ARG A 4 -0.90 26.64 42.62
CA ARG A 4 -0.84 25.62 41.55
C ARG A 4 0.62 25.44 41.14
N ALA A 5 1.22 24.31 41.53
CA ALA A 5 2.47 23.89 40.97
C ALA A 5 2.26 23.60 39.48
N VAL A 6 2.86 24.45 38.64
CA VAL A 6 2.99 24.16 37.20
C VAL A 6 4.00 23.02 37.08
N VAL A 7 3.50 21.83 36.78
CA VAL A 7 4.34 20.72 36.40
C VAL A 7 4.83 21.01 34.99
N GLU A 8 6.08 21.46 34.86
CA GLU A 8 6.75 21.53 33.55
C GLU A 8 6.83 20.15 32.94
N PRO A 9 6.51 20.02 31.65
CA PRO A 9 6.68 18.73 30.95
C PRO A 9 8.17 18.37 30.97
N VAL A 10 8.48 17.24 31.56
CA VAL A 10 9.82 16.65 31.50
C VAL A 10 10.08 16.32 30.04
N GLU A 11 10.79 17.20 29.33
CA GLU A 11 11.40 16.88 28.05
C GLU A 11 12.45 15.79 28.31
N THR A 12 12.02 14.54 28.33
CA THR A 12 12.94 13.41 28.24
C THR A 12 13.61 13.48 26.88
N ARG A 13 14.75 14.16 26.87
CA ARG A 13 15.64 14.23 25.72
C ARG A 13 16.05 12.81 25.38
N TRP A 14 15.40 12.24 24.38
CA TRP A 14 15.80 11.01 23.75
C TRP A 14 17.20 11.24 23.12
N SER A 15 18.25 11.12 23.89
CA SER A 15 19.61 11.10 23.38
C SER A 15 19.93 9.70 22.88
N SER A 16 19.35 9.31 21.76
CA SER A 16 20.00 8.29 20.93
C SER A 16 21.47 8.68 20.82
N PRO A 17 22.42 7.75 21.02
CA PRO A 17 23.81 8.02 20.72
C PRO A 17 23.86 8.59 19.31
N SER A 18 24.41 9.79 19.18
CA SER A 18 24.46 10.58 17.95
C SER A 18 25.09 9.75 16.85
N ARG A 19 24.26 8.99 16.13
CA ARG A 19 24.68 8.47 14.84
C ARG A 19 24.95 9.68 13.97
N PRO A 20 26.13 9.75 13.32
CA PRO A 20 26.42 10.83 12.40
C PRO A 20 25.27 10.97 11.40
N PRO A 21 24.93 12.19 10.94
CA PRO A 21 23.86 12.38 9.98
C PRO A 21 24.15 11.45 8.81
N ARG A 22 23.31 10.43 8.65
CA ARG A 22 23.39 9.55 7.49
C ARG A 22 23.06 10.47 6.33
N LEU A 23 24.09 10.82 5.55
CA LEU A 23 23.89 11.32 4.21
C LEU A 23 22.74 10.53 3.65
N ALA A 24 21.72 11.21 3.11
CA ALA A 24 20.54 10.58 2.52
C ALA A 24 21.03 9.75 1.31
N TYR A 25 21.57 8.57 1.58
CA TYR A 25 21.74 7.57 0.55
C TYR A 25 20.32 7.26 0.09
N VAL A 26 20.08 7.48 -1.19
CA VAL A 26 18.91 6.93 -1.86
C VAL A 26 18.96 5.42 -1.59
N ARG A 27 18.18 4.98 -0.60
CA ARG A 27 18.14 3.58 -0.20
C ARG A 27 17.51 2.85 -1.37
N LEU A 28 18.27 2.02 -2.06
CA LEU A 28 17.69 1.15 -3.08
C LEU A 28 16.57 0.32 -2.43
N PRO A 29 15.42 0.19 -3.10
CA PRO A 29 14.30 -0.56 -2.56
C PRO A 29 14.74 -1.97 -2.21
N THR A 30 14.39 -2.42 -1.02
CA THR A 30 14.67 -3.80 -0.58
C THR A 30 13.73 -4.78 -1.30
N ALA A 31 14.06 -6.07 -1.27
CA ALA A 31 13.15 -7.11 -1.79
C ALA A 31 11.77 -7.09 -1.11
N ALA A 32 11.70 -6.68 0.16
CA ALA A 32 10.45 -6.49 0.88
C ALA A 32 9.64 -5.31 0.34
N ASP A 33 10.30 -4.18 0.06
CA ASP A 33 9.66 -3.00 -0.53
C ASP A 33 9.10 -3.32 -1.92
N LEU A 34 9.89 -4.02 -2.75
CA LEU A 34 9.45 -4.44 -4.09
C LEU A 34 8.25 -5.39 -3.99
N ARG A 35 8.28 -6.37 -3.10
CA ARG A 35 7.16 -7.30 -2.89
C ARG A 35 5.89 -6.58 -2.49
N GLY A 36 5.99 -5.56 -1.63
CA GLY A 36 4.84 -4.75 -1.22
C GLY A 36 4.22 -3.93 -2.36
N ARG A 37 5.00 -3.60 -3.41
CA ARG A 37 4.52 -2.78 -4.54
C ARG A 37 4.03 -3.58 -5.75
N ILE A 38 4.33 -4.89 -5.83
CA ILE A 38 3.87 -5.74 -6.93
C ILE A 38 2.34 -5.80 -7.02
N PRO A 39 1.57 -5.94 -5.92
CA PRO A 39 0.10 -5.88 -5.99
C PRO A 39 -0.40 -4.56 -6.60
N ASP A 40 0.13 -3.43 -6.16
CA ASP A 40 -0.24 -2.11 -6.65
C ASP A 40 0.02 -1.96 -8.16
N MET A 41 1.13 -2.52 -8.65
CA MET A 41 1.46 -2.57 -10.08
C MET A 41 0.49 -3.48 -10.85
N ASN A 42 0.16 -4.65 -10.31
CA ASN A 42 -0.82 -5.55 -10.93
C ASN A 42 -2.20 -4.92 -11.03
N ASP A 43 -2.62 -4.15 -9.99
CA ASP A 43 -3.88 -3.41 -10.01
C ASP A 43 -3.89 -2.40 -11.16
N GLY A 44 -2.79 -1.69 -11.38
CA GLY A 44 -2.63 -0.79 -12.52
C GLY A 44 -2.72 -1.49 -13.88
N ILE A 45 -2.07 -2.67 -14.02
CA ILE A 45 -2.14 -3.47 -15.24
C ILE A 45 -3.59 -3.91 -15.52
N ILE A 46 -4.24 -4.52 -14.53
CA ILE A 46 -5.58 -5.11 -14.69
C ILE A 46 -6.64 -4.03 -14.91
N ALA A 47 -6.62 -2.96 -14.11
CA ALA A 47 -7.60 -1.88 -14.21
C ALA A 47 -7.52 -1.17 -15.55
N THR A 48 -6.31 -0.80 -15.99
CA THR A 48 -6.12 -0.10 -17.26
C THR A 48 -6.47 -1.01 -18.46
N ALA A 49 -6.04 -2.27 -18.42
CA ALA A 49 -6.38 -3.23 -19.47
C ALA A 49 -7.90 -3.51 -19.51
N GLY A 50 -8.56 -3.56 -18.36
CA GLY A 50 -10.01 -3.70 -18.29
C GLY A 50 -10.74 -2.56 -18.98
N VAL A 51 -10.30 -1.30 -18.77
CA VAL A 51 -10.85 -0.14 -19.49
C VAL A 51 -10.61 -0.28 -20.99
N ILE A 52 -9.40 -0.65 -21.42
CA ILE A 52 -9.06 -0.85 -22.82
C ILE A 52 -9.98 -1.89 -23.47
N GLU A 53 -10.10 -3.07 -22.88
CA GLU A 53 -10.92 -4.16 -23.40
C GLU A 53 -12.41 -3.80 -23.44
N GLY A 54 -12.90 -3.10 -22.41
CA GLY A 54 -14.27 -2.59 -22.37
C GLY A 54 -14.58 -1.61 -23.50
N PHE A 55 -13.67 -0.66 -23.76
CA PHE A 55 -13.82 0.32 -24.85
C PHE A 55 -13.66 -0.31 -26.23
N ILE A 56 -12.77 -1.31 -26.39
CA ILE A 56 -12.67 -2.09 -27.64
C ILE A 56 -13.98 -2.84 -27.90
N ALA A 57 -14.54 -3.47 -26.87
CA ALA A 57 -15.81 -4.20 -26.99
C ALA A 57 -17.01 -3.28 -27.29
N ALA A 58 -16.95 -2.02 -26.86
CA ALA A 58 -17.91 -0.98 -27.19
C ALA A 58 -17.74 -0.37 -28.59
N GLY A 59 -16.71 -0.77 -29.36
CA GLY A 59 -16.44 -0.22 -30.70
C GLY A 59 -15.79 1.16 -30.69
N ALA A 60 -15.21 1.61 -29.58
CA ALA A 60 -14.66 2.95 -29.46
C ALA A 60 -13.43 3.18 -30.36
N GLY A 61 -13.34 4.37 -30.93
CA GLY A 61 -12.17 4.81 -31.69
C GLY A 61 -10.91 4.96 -30.83
N THR A 62 -9.74 4.99 -31.48
CA THR A 62 -8.44 5.01 -30.81
C THR A 62 -8.28 6.18 -29.82
N ASP A 63 -8.77 7.37 -30.19
CA ASP A 63 -8.59 8.56 -29.36
C ASP A 63 -9.42 8.49 -28.08
N ALA A 64 -10.67 8.02 -28.16
CA ALA A 64 -11.53 7.81 -27.00
C ALA A 64 -10.97 6.72 -26.07
N LEU A 65 -10.50 5.63 -26.65
CA LEU A 65 -9.84 4.53 -25.93
C LEU A 65 -8.60 5.02 -25.15
N LEU A 66 -7.71 5.78 -25.79
CA LEU A 66 -6.51 6.31 -25.14
C LEU A 66 -6.86 7.33 -24.06
N ALA A 67 -7.76 8.27 -24.36
CA ALA A 67 -8.17 9.27 -23.39
C ALA A 67 -8.80 8.64 -22.14
N ALA A 68 -9.70 7.67 -22.31
CA ALA A 68 -10.33 6.96 -21.22
C ALA A 68 -9.32 6.14 -20.41
N SER A 69 -8.40 5.43 -21.08
CA SER A 69 -7.38 4.61 -20.42
C SER A 69 -6.40 5.44 -19.60
N ILE A 70 -5.93 6.58 -20.14
CA ILE A 70 -5.04 7.50 -19.44
C ILE A 70 -5.76 8.13 -18.24
N ALA A 71 -6.98 8.63 -18.44
CA ALA A 71 -7.76 9.23 -17.37
C ALA A 71 -8.05 8.25 -16.24
N ALA A 72 -8.47 7.02 -16.58
CA ALA A 72 -8.72 5.96 -15.60
C ALA A 72 -7.45 5.55 -14.85
N THR A 73 -6.30 5.47 -15.54
CA THR A 73 -5.01 5.15 -14.91
C THR A 73 -4.59 6.24 -13.91
N ILE A 74 -4.73 7.52 -14.26
CA ILE A 74 -4.43 8.63 -13.36
C ILE A 74 -5.38 8.65 -12.16
N ALA A 75 -6.68 8.48 -12.40
CA ALA A 75 -7.68 8.44 -11.34
C ALA A 75 -7.46 7.24 -10.40
N GLY A 76 -7.17 6.06 -10.95
CA GLY A 76 -6.86 4.85 -10.20
C GLY A 76 -5.61 5.00 -9.34
N ALA A 77 -4.54 5.58 -9.89
CA ALA A 77 -3.32 5.87 -9.15
C ALA A 77 -3.55 6.85 -7.99
N GLY A 78 -4.34 7.91 -8.23
CA GLY A 78 -4.71 8.86 -7.19
C GLY A 78 -5.55 8.23 -6.08
N SER A 79 -6.52 7.39 -6.45
CA SER A 79 -7.36 6.64 -5.51
C SER A 79 -6.52 5.70 -4.65
N LEU A 80 -5.67 4.87 -5.28
CA LEU A 80 -4.79 3.94 -4.57
C LEU A 80 -3.82 4.69 -3.64
N GLY A 81 -3.24 5.79 -4.13
CA GLY A 81 -2.38 6.64 -3.30
C GLY A 81 -3.10 7.18 -2.07
N GLY A 82 -4.36 7.60 -2.22
CA GLY A 82 -5.20 8.04 -1.11
C GLY A 82 -5.47 6.94 -0.09
N VAL A 83 -5.79 5.73 -0.55
CA VAL A 83 -5.98 4.56 0.32
C VAL A 83 -4.70 4.24 1.09
N LYS A 84 -3.55 4.17 0.40
CA LYS A 84 -2.24 3.90 1.04
C LYS A 84 -1.84 4.96 2.05
N TYR A 85 -2.16 6.23 1.77
CA TYR A 85 -1.98 7.30 2.73
C TYR A 85 -2.80 7.06 3.99
N GLY A 86 -4.10 6.79 3.82
CA GLY A 86 -5.03 6.57 4.95
C GLY A 86 -4.62 5.37 5.81
N GLU A 87 -4.26 4.25 5.20
CA GLU A 87 -3.78 3.05 5.89
C GLU A 87 -2.53 3.37 6.75
N ALA A 88 -1.51 3.94 6.14
CA ALA A 88 -0.26 4.25 6.82
C ALA A 88 -0.39 5.38 7.87
N ALA A 89 -1.31 6.33 7.66
CA ALA A 89 -1.62 7.38 8.63
C ALA A 89 -2.32 6.79 9.86
N ALA A 90 -3.32 5.92 9.66
CA ALA A 90 -4.04 5.27 10.73
C ALA A 90 -3.12 4.34 11.56
N GLU A 91 -2.23 3.58 10.90
CA GLU A 91 -1.24 2.74 11.57
C GLU A 91 -0.29 3.58 12.43
N ARG A 92 0.20 4.70 11.90
CA ARG A 92 1.05 5.62 12.64
C ARG A 92 0.34 6.28 13.82
N ASP A 93 -0.92 6.69 13.65
CA ASP A 93 -1.71 7.30 14.73
C ASP A 93 -2.00 6.28 15.85
N ALA A 94 -2.26 5.04 15.51
CA ALA A 94 -2.38 3.94 16.48
C ALA A 94 -1.06 3.73 17.25
N GLU A 95 0.08 3.69 16.55
CA GLU A 95 1.41 3.59 17.18
C GLU A 95 1.66 4.76 18.16
N LEU A 96 1.34 5.99 17.76
CA LEU A 96 1.53 7.15 18.62
C LEU A 96 0.62 7.10 19.87
N THR A 97 -0.57 6.54 19.75
CA THR A 97 -1.48 6.34 20.89
C THR A 97 -0.88 5.35 21.88
N VAL A 98 -0.40 4.20 21.40
CA VAL A 98 0.30 3.19 22.22
C VAL A 98 1.50 3.80 22.93
N ILE A 99 2.35 4.55 22.22
CA ILE A 99 3.51 5.22 22.82
C ILE A 99 3.09 6.19 23.92
N ALA A 100 1.99 6.94 23.74
CA ALA A 100 1.53 7.88 24.74
C ALA A 100 0.89 7.20 25.97
N GLU A 101 0.23 6.05 25.78
CA GLU A 101 -0.29 5.21 26.86
C GLU A 101 0.87 4.65 27.68
N GLU A 102 1.83 4.03 27.05
CA GLU A 102 3.00 3.44 27.69
C GLU A 102 3.82 4.47 28.49
N GLN A 103 4.02 5.67 27.93
CA GLN A 103 4.67 6.76 28.65
C GLN A 103 3.92 7.16 29.93
N ARG A 104 2.59 7.11 29.90
CA ARG A 104 1.76 7.43 31.05
C ARG A 104 1.84 6.34 32.11
N ASP A 105 1.83 5.07 31.71
CA ASP A 105 1.86 3.93 32.62
C ASP A 105 3.22 3.83 33.32
N ILE A 106 4.32 4.02 32.61
CA ILE A 106 5.65 4.14 33.19
C ILE A 106 5.74 5.30 34.19
N ALA A 107 5.11 6.44 33.89
CA ALA A 107 5.13 7.59 34.79
C ALA A 107 4.27 7.40 36.05
N THR A 108 3.17 6.62 35.93
CA THR A 108 2.21 6.41 37.01
C THR A 108 2.57 5.23 37.89
N SER A 109 3.11 4.17 37.34
CA SER A 109 3.34 2.90 38.02
C SER A 109 4.65 2.20 37.58
N PRO A 110 5.82 2.85 37.70
CA PRO A 110 7.07 2.34 37.16
C PRO A 110 7.49 0.96 37.68
N GLU A 111 7.10 0.64 38.94
CA GLU A 111 7.39 -0.69 39.51
C GLU A 111 6.48 -1.80 38.95
N ALA A 112 5.27 -1.44 38.48
CA ALA A 112 4.37 -2.38 37.81
C ALA A 112 4.96 -2.76 36.44
N GLU A 113 5.40 -1.77 35.69
CA GLU A 113 6.00 -1.95 34.38
C GLU A 113 7.29 -2.82 34.42
N VAL A 114 8.15 -2.61 35.43
CA VAL A 114 9.31 -3.48 35.65
C VAL A 114 8.90 -4.93 35.95
N ARG A 115 7.83 -5.13 36.70
CA ARG A 115 7.32 -6.50 36.98
C ARG A 115 6.75 -7.16 35.73
N GLU A 116 6.05 -6.41 34.90
CA GLU A 116 5.47 -6.87 33.63
C GLU A 116 6.56 -7.33 32.67
N LEU A 117 7.60 -6.52 32.53
CA LEU A 117 8.79 -6.88 31.76
C LEU A 117 9.49 -8.13 32.33
N ALA A 118 9.53 -8.32 33.65
CA ALA A 118 10.08 -9.53 34.25
C ALA A 118 9.24 -10.77 33.90
N VAL A 119 7.91 -10.68 33.95
CA VAL A 119 6.99 -11.75 33.54
C VAL A 119 7.24 -12.13 32.07
N TYR A 120 7.38 -11.15 31.19
CA TYR A 120 7.73 -11.41 29.78
C TYR A 120 8.97 -12.29 29.63
N PHE A 121 10.05 -12.00 30.39
CA PHE A 121 11.27 -12.83 30.34
C PHE A 121 11.08 -14.20 30.98
N GLU A 122 10.26 -14.32 32.02
CA GLU A 122 9.91 -15.62 32.61
C GLU A 122 9.19 -16.52 31.60
N GLU A 123 8.26 -15.96 30.82
CA GLU A 123 7.56 -16.65 29.73
C GLU A 123 8.52 -17.12 28.62
N GLN A 124 9.63 -16.43 28.43
CA GLN A 124 10.72 -16.85 27.52
C GLN A 124 11.63 -17.92 28.12
N GLY A 125 11.37 -18.39 29.36
CA GLY A 125 12.11 -19.45 30.02
C GLY A 125 13.27 -18.96 30.89
N VAL A 126 13.35 -17.66 31.20
CA VAL A 126 14.31 -17.12 32.17
C VAL A 126 13.82 -17.40 33.60
N THR A 127 14.73 -17.73 34.52
CA THR A 127 14.33 -17.93 35.92
C THR A 127 13.88 -16.62 36.58
N PRO A 128 12.92 -16.63 37.53
CA PRO A 128 12.33 -15.42 38.10
C PRO A 128 13.35 -14.40 38.63
N ASP A 129 14.35 -14.87 39.34
CA ASP A 129 15.38 -13.99 39.90
C ASP A 129 16.20 -13.26 38.82
N VAL A 130 16.52 -13.97 37.74
CA VAL A 130 17.26 -13.40 36.58
C VAL A 130 16.37 -12.49 35.78
N ALA A 131 15.12 -12.87 35.55
CA ALA A 131 14.13 -12.09 34.83
C ALA A 131 13.89 -10.73 35.51
N ALA A 132 13.70 -10.72 36.82
CA ALA A 132 13.53 -9.49 37.61
C ALA A 132 14.78 -8.58 37.55
N GLU A 133 15.99 -9.17 37.58
CA GLU A 133 17.24 -8.40 37.47
C GLU A 133 17.39 -7.80 36.07
N VAL A 134 17.14 -8.58 35.02
CA VAL A 134 17.20 -8.13 33.61
C VAL A 134 16.18 -7.02 33.36
N ALA A 135 14.93 -7.20 33.80
CA ALA A 135 13.87 -6.21 33.65
C ALA A 135 14.26 -4.88 34.30
N ARG A 136 14.79 -4.93 35.53
CA ARG A 136 15.24 -3.74 36.25
C ARG A 136 16.39 -3.02 35.56
N GLN A 137 17.38 -3.74 35.03
CA GLN A 137 18.51 -3.15 34.32
C GLN A 137 18.09 -2.52 32.99
N ILE A 138 17.24 -3.18 32.21
CA ILE A 138 16.74 -2.66 30.95
C ILE A 138 15.87 -1.43 31.18
N SER A 139 14.94 -1.49 32.16
CA SER A 139 14.08 -0.33 32.51
C SER A 139 14.90 0.86 33.03
N ALA A 140 15.98 0.62 33.74
CA ALA A 140 16.88 1.69 34.19
C ALA A 140 17.65 2.36 33.02
N HIS A 141 17.79 1.67 31.89
CA HIS A 141 18.44 2.21 30.70
C HIS A 141 17.45 2.96 29.80
N ASP A 142 16.35 2.31 29.42
CA ASP A 142 15.27 2.88 28.60
C ASP A 142 13.98 2.05 28.76
N ALA A 143 13.18 2.41 29.79
CA ALA A 143 11.95 1.70 30.11
C ALA A 143 10.95 1.71 28.93
N LEU A 144 10.80 2.88 28.28
CA LEU A 144 9.84 3.02 27.17
C LEU A 144 10.22 2.15 25.98
N ALA A 145 11.49 2.14 25.59
CA ALA A 145 11.92 1.32 24.46
C ALA A 145 11.75 -0.18 24.78
N ALA A 146 12.01 -0.59 26.04
CA ALA A 146 11.84 -1.96 26.48
C ALA A 146 10.39 -2.43 26.38
N GLN A 147 9.45 -1.67 26.92
CA GLN A 147 8.02 -2.00 26.89
C GLN A 147 7.48 -1.99 25.46
N LEU A 148 7.78 -0.95 24.70
CA LEU A 148 7.35 -0.87 23.30
C LEU A 148 7.85 -2.04 22.44
N GLU A 149 9.08 -2.53 22.67
CA GLU A 149 9.60 -3.68 21.93
C GLU A 149 8.99 -4.99 22.41
N THR A 150 8.84 -5.19 23.72
CA THR A 150 8.39 -6.48 24.28
C THR A 150 6.89 -6.70 24.15
N GLU A 151 6.09 -5.69 24.43
CA GLU A 151 4.62 -5.81 24.39
C GLU A 151 4.01 -5.53 23.03
N HIS A 152 4.54 -4.52 22.33
CA HIS A 152 3.95 -4.03 21.10
C HIS A 152 4.79 -4.32 19.84
N GLY A 153 6.01 -4.85 20.01
CA GLY A 153 6.93 -5.14 18.90
C GLY A 153 7.45 -3.88 18.19
N ILE A 154 7.30 -2.70 18.81
CA ILE A 154 7.70 -1.41 18.23
C ILE A 154 9.17 -1.15 18.55
N ARG A 155 10.06 -1.34 17.57
CA ARG A 155 11.50 -1.11 17.69
C ARG A 155 11.95 0.28 17.26
N GLU A 156 11.30 0.84 16.27
CA GLU A 156 11.59 2.15 15.72
C GLU A 156 10.27 2.87 15.44
N ARG A 157 10.18 4.14 15.79
CA ARG A 157 8.98 4.94 15.52
C ARG A 157 8.77 5.15 14.04
N THR A 158 7.54 4.97 13.60
CA THR A 158 7.14 5.26 12.22
C THR A 158 7.30 6.76 11.92
N PRO A 159 8.13 7.14 10.93
CA PRO A 159 8.39 8.55 10.64
C PRO A 159 7.14 9.26 10.12
N ALA A 160 7.04 10.58 10.35
CA ALA A 160 5.93 11.39 9.88
C ALA A 160 5.74 11.39 8.35
N SER A 161 6.79 11.05 7.61
CA SER A 161 6.76 10.94 6.16
C SER A 161 6.23 9.59 5.64
N ALA A 162 6.07 8.58 6.50
CA ALA A 162 5.66 7.23 6.08
C ALA A 162 4.34 7.22 5.28
N PRO A 163 3.26 7.95 5.67
CA PRO A 163 2.03 7.99 4.88
C PRO A 163 2.24 8.54 3.47
N PHE A 164 3.05 9.58 3.32
CA PHE A 164 3.36 10.15 2.00
C PHE A 164 4.19 9.20 1.15
N VAL A 165 5.17 8.50 1.74
CA VAL A 165 5.99 7.50 1.04
C VAL A 165 5.13 6.33 0.58
N ALA A 166 4.17 5.89 1.39
CA ALA A 166 3.20 4.85 1.03
C ALA A 166 2.32 5.31 -0.14
N ALA A 167 1.73 6.50 -0.05
CA ALA A 167 0.86 7.09 -1.07
C ALA A 167 1.54 7.22 -2.43
N PHE A 168 2.67 7.94 -2.46
CA PHE A 168 3.40 8.16 -3.72
C PHE A 168 3.96 6.86 -4.29
N GLY A 169 4.38 5.95 -3.43
CA GLY A 169 4.88 4.66 -3.85
C GLY A 169 3.82 3.76 -4.48
N GLY A 170 2.62 3.70 -3.88
CA GLY A 170 1.48 2.96 -4.44
C GLY A 170 1.00 3.57 -5.75
N ALA A 171 0.81 4.90 -5.77
CA ALA A 171 0.41 5.61 -6.99
C ALA A 171 1.41 5.40 -8.14
N ALA A 172 2.70 5.51 -7.87
CA ALA A 172 3.74 5.29 -8.88
C ALA A 172 3.75 3.84 -9.39
N ALA A 173 3.60 2.85 -8.50
CA ALA A 173 3.53 1.45 -8.90
C ALA A 173 2.30 1.19 -9.80
N PHE A 174 1.14 1.75 -9.46
CA PHE A 174 -0.07 1.66 -10.28
C PHE A 174 0.13 2.29 -11.66
N LEU A 175 0.69 3.50 -11.72
CA LEU A 175 0.99 4.18 -12.99
C LEU A 175 1.95 3.37 -13.88
N LEU A 176 2.99 2.80 -13.29
CA LEU A 176 3.94 1.94 -14.00
C LEU A 176 3.25 0.69 -14.55
N GLY A 177 2.36 0.09 -13.76
CA GLY A 177 1.55 -1.04 -14.21
C GLY A 177 0.63 -0.67 -15.37
N GLY A 178 -0.14 0.41 -15.24
CA GLY A 178 -1.08 0.89 -16.25
C GLY A 178 -0.43 1.40 -17.53
N ALA A 179 0.83 1.83 -17.45
CA ALA A 179 1.59 2.25 -18.63
C ALA A 179 1.80 1.10 -19.64
N LEU A 180 1.88 -0.15 -19.18
CA LEU A 180 2.08 -1.30 -20.04
C LEU A 180 0.93 -1.51 -21.04
N PRO A 181 -0.34 -1.68 -20.63
CA PRO A 181 -1.44 -1.84 -21.58
C PRO A 181 -1.64 -0.60 -22.47
N ILE A 182 -1.40 0.62 -21.98
CA ILE A 182 -1.43 1.83 -22.82
C ILE A 182 -0.35 1.76 -23.92
N ALA A 183 0.87 1.34 -23.57
CA ALA A 183 1.94 1.16 -24.54
C ALA A 183 1.59 0.11 -25.62
N ILE A 184 0.93 -0.97 -25.23
CA ILE A 184 0.43 -1.99 -26.18
C ILE A 184 -0.57 -1.35 -27.16
N VAL A 185 -1.50 -0.55 -26.70
CA VAL A 185 -2.46 0.14 -27.58
C VAL A 185 -1.77 1.05 -28.58
N LEU A 186 -0.73 1.76 -28.14
CA LEU A 186 0.04 2.70 -29.00
C LEU A 186 0.89 1.97 -30.05
N LEU A 187 1.42 0.80 -29.71
CA LEU A 187 2.39 0.06 -30.55
C LEU A 187 1.75 -1.01 -31.44
N THR A 188 0.46 -1.32 -31.23
CA THR A 188 -0.20 -2.43 -31.91
C THR A 188 -1.28 -1.92 -32.87
N PRO A 189 -1.41 -2.49 -34.09
CA PRO A 189 -2.50 -2.22 -35.00
C PRO A 189 -3.87 -2.48 -34.37
N PRO A 190 -4.94 -1.75 -34.75
CA PRO A 190 -6.25 -1.82 -34.11
C PRO A 190 -6.84 -3.25 -34.01
N ASP A 191 -6.70 -4.03 -35.05
CA ASP A 191 -7.21 -5.41 -35.18
C ASP A 191 -6.50 -6.42 -34.26
N LEU A 192 -5.31 -6.12 -33.77
CA LEU A 192 -4.55 -7.00 -32.87
C LEU A 192 -4.55 -6.51 -31.43
N ARG A 193 -5.07 -5.32 -31.13
CA ARG A 193 -4.96 -4.69 -29.80
C ARG A 193 -5.55 -5.54 -28.68
N ALA A 194 -6.76 -6.05 -28.85
CA ALA A 194 -7.41 -6.87 -27.84
C ALA A 194 -6.57 -8.10 -27.49
N ILE A 195 -6.16 -8.88 -28.49
CA ILE A 195 -5.35 -10.09 -28.28
C ILE A 195 -4.00 -9.72 -27.66
N ALA A 196 -3.35 -8.66 -28.14
CA ALA A 196 -2.06 -8.22 -27.61
C ALA A 196 -2.15 -7.75 -26.16
N THR A 197 -3.20 -6.99 -25.80
CA THR A 197 -3.44 -6.52 -24.43
C THR A 197 -3.68 -7.70 -23.49
N VAL A 198 -4.60 -8.59 -23.82
CA VAL A 198 -4.88 -9.80 -23.02
C VAL A 198 -3.62 -10.64 -22.83
N ALA A 199 -2.87 -10.92 -23.91
CA ALA A 199 -1.64 -11.69 -23.84
C ALA A 199 -0.58 -11.00 -22.93
N ALA A 200 -0.37 -9.70 -23.10
CA ALA A 200 0.59 -8.95 -22.29
C ALA A 200 0.19 -8.94 -20.80
N VAL A 201 -1.10 -8.79 -20.49
CA VAL A 201 -1.60 -8.86 -19.11
C VAL A 201 -1.34 -10.23 -18.50
N LEU A 202 -1.70 -11.31 -19.17
CA LEU A 202 -1.50 -12.67 -18.67
C LEU A 202 -0.02 -13.00 -18.45
N ILE A 203 0.84 -12.58 -19.36
CA ILE A 203 2.30 -12.73 -19.23
C ILE A 203 2.79 -11.92 -18.01
N SER A 204 2.39 -10.67 -17.89
CA SER A 204 2.82 -9.79 -16.79
C SER A 204 2.36 -10.31 -15.43
N LEU A 205 1.10 -10.75 -15.32
CA LEU A 205 0.56 -11.34 -14.09
C LEU A 205 1.28 -12.65 -13.73
N THR A 206 1.65 -13.45 -14.74
CA THR A 206 2.44 -14.66 -14.51
C THR A 206 3.82 -14.33 -13.97
N LEU A 207 4.52 -13.38 -14.58
CA LEU A 207 5.86 -12.96 -14.15
C LEU A 207 5.84 -12.37 -12.74
N THR A 208 4.91 -11.46 -12.46
CA THR A 208 4.78 -10.84 -11.13
C THR A 208 4.38 -11.86 -10.07
N ALA A 209 3.53 -12.83 -10.41
CA ALA A 209 3.15 -13.91 -9.52
C ALA A 209 4.33 -14.83 -9.19
N ILE A 210 5.19 -15.15 -10.17
CA ILE A 210 6.41 -15.93 -9.96
C ILE A 210 7.35 -15.17 -9.00
N VAL A 211 7.60 -13.89 -9.27
CA VAL A 211 8.47 -13.04 -8.42
C VAL A 211 7.91 -12.97 -6.99
N THR A 212 6.60 -12.69 -6.85
CA THR A 212 5.95 -12.63 -5.53
C THR A 212 6.05 -13.95 -4.78
N ALA A 213 5.84 -15.08 -5.47
CA ALA A 213 5.92 -16.40 -4.87
C ALA A 213 7.35 -16.74 -4.41
N GLN A 214 8.36 -16.39 -5.19
CA GLN A 214 9.77 -16.61 -4.85
C GLN A 214 10.18 -15.76 -3.64
N LEU A 215 9.83 -14.47 -3.63
CA LEU A 215 10.12 -13.56 -2.53
C LEU A 215 9.36 -13.94 -1.24
N GLY A 216 8.13 -14.48 -1.37
CA GLY A 216 7.27 -14.87 -0.26
C GLY A 216 7.40 -16.32 0.20
N ARG A 217 8.29 -17.11 -0.43
CA ARG A 217 8.43 -18.57 -0.19
C ARG A 217 7.09 -19.32 -0.24
N SER A 218 6.20 -18.89 -1.13
CA SER A 218 4.88 -19.49 -1.35
C SER A 218 4.86 -20.39 -2.60
N SER A 219 3.79 -21.19 -2.77
CA SER A 219 3.62 -22.03 -3.95
C SER A 219 3.44 -21.17 -5.21
N VAL A 220 4.41 -21.23 -6.13
CA VAL A 220 4.39 -20.52 -7.41
C VAL A 220 3.12 -20.84 -8.21
N VAL A 221 2.79 -22.12 -8.34
CA VAL A 221 1.62 -22.57 -9.13
C VAL A 221 0.32 -21.98 -8.60
N ARG A 222 0.11 -22.03 -7.28
CA ARG A 222 -1.10 -21.45 -6.64
C ARG A 222 -1.18 -19.96 -6.84
N THR A 223 -0.07 -19.24 -6.70
CA THR A 223 -0.03 -17.78 -6.85
C THR A 223 -0.29 -17.40 -8.30
N VAL A 224 0.30 -18.08 -9.28
CA VAL A 224 0.08 -17.85 -10.70
C VAL A 224 -1.39 -18.10 -11.08
N ILE A 225 -1.94 -19.27 -10.70
CA ILE A 225 -3.34 -19.58 -11.01
C ILE A 225 -4.28 -18.50 -10.44
N ARG A 226 -4.10 -18.11 -9.19
CA ARG A 226 -4.92 -17.08 -8.56
C ARG A 226 -4.83 -15.75 -9.31
N SER A 227 -3.64 -15.30 -9.68
CA SER A 227 -3.44 -14.04 -10.39
C SER A 227 -4.06 -14.07 -11.79
N ILE A 228 -3.89 -15.17 -12.52
CA ILE A 228 -4.50 -15.35 -13.85
C ILE A 228 -6.03 -15.39 -13.76
N VAL A 229 -6.59 -16.13 -12.81
CA VAL A 229 -8.06 -16.22 -12.64
C VAL A 229 -8.66 -14.86 -12.35
N VAL A 230 -8.08 -14.10 -11.42
CA VAL A 230 -8.55 -12.75 -11.09
C VAL A 230 -8.43 -11.82 -12.29
N GLY A 231 -7.28 -11.78 -12.96
CA GLY A 231 -7.08 -10.92 -14.12
C GLY A 231 -8.01 -11.28 -15.28
N ALA A 232 -8.15 -12.57 -15.61
CA ALA A 232 -9.05 -13.02 -16.65
C ALA A 232 -10.52 -12.71 -16.35
N LEU A 233 -10.94 -12.85 -15.08
CA LEU A 233 -12.30 -12.51 -14.66
C LEU A 233 -12.59 -11.02 -14.83
N VAL A 234 -11.67 -10.15 -14.41
CA VAL A 234 -11.84 -8.69 -14.56
C VAL A 234 -11.90 -8.30 -16.04
N LEU A 235 -11.00 -8.83 -16.88
CA LEU A 235 -11.03 -8.55 -18.32
C LEU A 235 -12.34 -9.03 -18.96
N LEU A 236 -12.80 -10.25 -18.62
CA LEU A 236 -14.07 -10.78 -19.11
C LEU A 236 -15.25 -9.88 -18.72
N LEU A 237 -15.31 -9.47 -17.45
CA LEU A 237 -16.39 -8.58 -16.99
C LEU A 237 -16.33 -7.22 -17.69
N SER A 238 -15.14 -6.70 -17.97
CA SER A 238 -14.96 -5.44 -18.70
C SER A 238 -15.44 -5.55 -20.15
N VAL A 239 -15.13 -6.65 -20.85
CA VAL A 239 -15.61 -6.93 -22.20
C VAL A 239 -17.14 -7.04 -22.22
N ILE A 240 -17.71 -7.80 -21.28
CA ILE A 240 -19.16 -7.92 -21.13
C ILE A 240 -19.80 -6.55 -20.90
N ALA A 241 -19.28 -5.76 -19.96
CA ALA A 241 -19.79 -4.42 -19.70
C ALA A 241 -19.72 -3.51 -20.94
N GLY A 242 -18.58 -3.55 -21.65
CA GLY A 242 -18.40 -2.78 -22.89
C GLY A 242 -19.39 -3.17 -23.99
N SER A 243 -19.71 -4.47 -24.13
CA SER A 243 -20.64 -4.96 -25.16
C SER A 243 -22.09 -4.52 -24.96
N PHE A 244 -22.45 -4.04 -23.77
CA PHE A 244 -23.77 -3.44 -23.50
C PHE A 244 -23.83 -1.94 -23.77
N LEU A 245 -22.70 -1.28 -24.01
CA LEU A 245 -22.67 0.13 -24.33
C LEU A 245 -23.02 0.33 -25.82
N PRO A 246 -23.84 1.35 -26.18
CA PRO A 246 -24.04 1.72 -27.57
C PRO A 246 -22.68 2.20 -28.14
N ASP A 247 -22.45 1.86 -29.42
CA ASP A 247 -21.28 2.28 -30.17
C ASP A 247 -21.08 3.82 -30.05
N PRO A 248 -20.04 4.31 -29.42
CA PRO A 248 -19.85 5.75 -29.25
C PRO A 248 -19.55 6.49 -30.55
N ASP A 249 -19.09 5.78 -31.58
CA ASP A 249 -18.81 6.30 -32.92
C ASP A 249 -19.94 5.91 -33.94
N GLY A 250 -20.83 5.03 -33.55
CA GLY A 250 -21.95 4.49 -34.35
C GLY A 250 -23.10 5.44 -34.44
N GLY A 251 -23.26 5.95 -35.61
CA GLY A 251 -24.20 6.90 -36.08
C GLY A 251 -25.63 6.83 -35.52
N SER A 252 -26.19 8.02 -35.36
CA SER A 252 -27.61 8.31 -35.29
C SER A 252 -28.42 7.50 -34.29
N VAL A 253 -28.28 7.76 -33.02
CA VAL A 253 -29.51 7.86 -32.21
C VAL A 253 -30.30 9.03 -32.81
N GLY A 254 -31.40 8.70 -33.45
CA GLY A 254 -32.19 9.60 -34.25
C GLY A 254 -32.32 10.98 -33.63
N ALA A 255 -31.99 11.98 -34.40
CA ALA A 255 -32.38 13.34 -34.14
C ALA A 255 -33.88 13.34 -33.75
N VAL A 256 -34.13 13.49 -32.46
CA VAL A 256 -35.44 13.95 -32.01
C VAL A 256 -35.53 15.37 -32.56
N ALA A 257 -36.09 15.46 -33.77
CA ALA A 257 -36.48 16.71 -34.40
C ALA A 257 -37.47 17.38 -33.46
N TRP A 258 -37.03 18.32 -32.68
CA TRP A 258 -37.88 19.33 -32.11
C TRP A 258 -38.33 20.19 -33.26
N GLY A 259 -39.49 19.80 -33.84
CA GLY A 259 -40.17 20.61 -34.81
C GLY A 259 -40.47 21.97 -34.21
N HIS A 260 -39.80 22.98 -34.68
CA HIS A 260 -40.28 24.34 -34.64
C HIS A 260 -41.38 24.41 -35.70
N GLU A 261 -42.64 24.26 -35.26
CA GLU A 261 -43.78 24.83 -35.98
C GLU A 261 -44.04 26.23 -35.45
N GLN A 262 -44.23 27.11 -36.36
CA GLN A 262 -44.43 28.55 -36.30
C GLN A 262 -45.60 28.99 -35.45
#